data_e567045b874eb8247c289f6612417d65
#
_entry.id   e567045b874eb8247c289f6612417d65
#
_cell.length_a   1.000
_cell.length_b   1.000
_cell.length_c   1.000
_cell.angle_alpha   90.00
_cell.angle_beta   90.00
_cell.angle_gamma   90.00
#
_symmetry.space_group_name_H-M   'P 1'
#
loop_
_entity.id
_entity.type
_entity.pdbx_description
1 polymer ?
#
loop_
_entity_poly.entity_id
_entity_poly.type
_entity_poly.pdbx_seq_one_letter_code
_entity_poly.pdbx_strand_id
1 'polypeptide(L)' 'LLERLWNDEWFIEEKTLAEVHEELARIGYHYDRTAVSHSLTDLVRESILTRIGSMRSYRYIQKRPP' A
#
# COMPACT_ATOMS: atom_id res chain seq x y z
N LEU A 1 6.08 -8.04 -2.53
CA LEU A 1 6.36 -7.28 -1.31
C LEU A 1 5.09 -6.87 -0.57
N LEU A 2 4.26 -6.05 -1.21
CA LEU A 2 3.02 -5.58 -0.59
C LEU A 2 1.92 -6.64 -0.62
N GLU A 3 2.10 -7.68 -1.39
CA GLU A 3 1.14 -8.77 -1.48
C GLU A 3 0.90 -9.43 -0.12
N ARG A 4 1.92 -9.47 0.72
CA ARG A 4 1.79 -9.99 2.07
C ARG A 4 0.78 -9.16 2.89
N LEU A 5 0.87 -7.83 2.79
CA LEU A 5 -0.06 -6.95 3.50
C LEU A 5 -1.47 -7.10 2.95
N TRP A 6 -1.60 -7.26 1.64
CA TRP A 6 -2.90 -7.48 1.02
C TRP A 6 -3.51 -8.82 1.48
N ASN A 7 -2.72 -9.88 1.52
CA ASN A 7 -3.16 -11.20 1.98
C ASN A 7 -3.57 -11.19 3.45
N ASP A 8 -2.91 -10.35 4.26
CA ASP A 8 -3.21 -10.22 5.69
C ASP A 8 -4.37 -9.25 5.93
N GLU A 9 -5.03 -8.79 4.87
CA GLU A 9 -6.16 -7.86 4.94
C GLU A 9 -5.80 -6.52 5.57
N TRP A 10 -4.53 -6.14 5.54
CA TRP A 10 -4.06 -4.91 6.14
C TRP A 10 -4.63 -3.67 5.43
N PHE A 11 -4.94 -3.79 4.13
CA PHE A 11 -5.49 -2.69 3.33
C PHE A 11 -7.02 -2.63 3.36
N ILE A 12 -7.69 -3.36 4.23
CA ILE A 12 -9.16 -3.27 4.36
C ILE A 12 -9.58 -1.85 4.72
N GLU A 13 -8.79 -1.17 5.55
CA GLU A 13 -8.99 0.24 5.85
C GLU A 13 -8.02 1.07 5.02
N GLU A 14 -8.36 2.33 4.77
CA GLU A 14 -7.50 3.25 4.02
C GLU A 14 -6.16 3.43 4.71
N LYS A 15 -5.08 3.35 3.94
CA LYS A 15 -3.72 3.51 4.44
C LYS A 15 -2.96 4.52 3.60
N THR A 16 -2.22 5.41 4.25
CA THR A 16 -1.37 6.37 3.57
C THR A 16 -0.03 5.73 3.22
N LEU A 17 0.73 6.39 2.34
CA LEU A 17 2.09 5.95 2.02
C LEU A 17 2.95 5.85 3.28
N ALA A 18 2.84 6.83 4.18
CA ALA A 18 3.62 6.83 5.42
C ALA A 18 3.28 5.60 6.27
N GLU A 19 2.00 5.27 6.38
CA GLU A 19 1.57 4.09 7.13
C GLU A 19 2.09 2.80 6.52
N VAL A 20 2.06 2.69 5.18
CA VAL A 20 2.58 1.52 4.48
C VAL A 20 4.09 1.40 4.72
N HIS A 21 4.81 2.51 4.60
CA HIS A 21 6.24 2.55 4.81
C HIS A 21 6.61 2.11 6.23
N GLU A 22 5.88 2.61 7.22
CA GLU A 22 6.10 2.24 8.62
C GLU A 22 5.79 0.77 8.89
N GLU A 23 4.72 0.26 8.31
CA GLU A 23 4.36 -1.15 8.51
C GLU A 23 5.41 -2.08 7.92
N LEU A 24 5.91 -1.76 6.72
CA LEU A 24 6.97 -2.55 6.12
C LEU A 24 8.24 -2.53 6.97
N ALA A 25 8.61 -1.36 7.50
CA ALA A 25 9.76 -1.26 8.37
C ALA A 25 9.58 -2.09 9.65
N ARG A 26 8.37 -2.09 10.18
CA ARG A 26 8.06 -2.86 11.40
C ARG A 26 8.25 -4.37 11.20
N ILE A 27 7.94 -4.86 10.02
CA ILE A 27 8.10 -6.30 9.73
C ILE A 27 9.44 -6.62 9.07
N GLY A 28 10.37 -5.67 9.00
CA GLY A 28 11.73 -5.91 8.58
C GLY A 28 12.12 -5.42 7.18
N TYR A 29 11.21 -4.77 6.46
CA TYR A 29 11.49 -4.30 5.10
C TYR A 29 11.78 -2.80 5.10
N HIS A 30 13.06 -2.44 5.00
CA HIS A 30 13.51 -1.03 5.07
C HIS A 30 13.75 -0.45 3.68
N TYR A 31 12.68 -0.26 2.93
CA TYR A 31 12.74 0.36 1.61
C TYR A 31 12.49 1.86 1.72
N ASP A 32 12.97 2.63 0.75
CA ASP A 32 12.67 4.05 0.73
C ASP A 32 11.23 4.29 0.25
N ARG A 33 10.73 5.50 0.45
CA ARG A 33 9.36 5.84 0.10
C ARG A 33 9.08 5.75 -1.39
N THR A 34 10.07 6.03 -2.22
CA THR A 34 9.92 5.97 -3.68
C THR A 34 9.64 4.53 -4.12
N ALA A 35 10.40 3.58 -3.59
CA ALA A 35 10.21 2.17 -3.91
C ALA A 35 8.83 1.69 -3.46
N VAL A 36 8.41 2.07 -2.26
CA VAL A 36 7.09 1.70 -1.73
C VAL A 36 5.99 2.32 -2.58
N SER A 37 6.14 3.58 -2.98
CA SER A 37 5.17 4.26 -3.83
C SER A 37 5.02 3.57 -5.18
N HIS A 38 6.11 3.13 -5.79
CA HIS A 38 6.06 2.41 -7.06
C HIS A 38 5.30 1.08 -6.91
N SER A 39 5.56 0.36 -5.83
CA SER A 39 4.86 -0.90 -5.56
C SER A 39 3.37 -0.68 -5.37
N LEU A 40 2.98 0.37 -4.66
CA LEU A 40 1.57 0.72 -4.48
C LEU A 40 0.92 1.06 -5.82
N THR A 41 1.61 1.83 -6.66
CA THR A 41 1.11 2.18 -7.98
C THR A 41 0.88 0.93 -8.83
N ASP A 42 1.77 -0.04 -8.77
CA ASP A 42 1.62 -1.29 -9.49
C ASP A 42 0.37 -2.04 -9.05
N LEU A 43 0.12 -2.11 -7.75
CA LEU A 43 -1.07 -2.76 -7.23
C LEU A 43 -2.36 -2.03 -7.65
N VAL A 44 -2.32 -0.72 -7.74
CA VAL A 44 -3.45 0.06 -8.25
C VAL A 44 -3.70 -0.26 -9.72
N ARG A 45 -2.64 -0.36 -10.52
CA ARG A 45 -2.75 -0.72 -11.93
C ARG A 45 -3.36 -2.11 -12.13
N GLU A 46 -3.02 -3.03 -11.25
CA GLU A 46 -3.53 -4.41 -11.31
C GLU A 46 -4.92 -4.54 -10.70
N SER A 47 -5.52 -3.43 -10.28
CA SER A 47 -6.85 -3.41 -9.66
C SER A 47 -6.93 -4.19 -8.36
N ILE A 48 -5.81 -4.35 -7.68
CA ILE A 48 -5.76 -4.97 -6.36
C ILE A 48 -6.08 -3.93 -5.29
N LEU A 49 -5.58 -2.70 -5.48
CA LEU A 49 -5.86 -1.59 -4.60
C LEU A 49 -6.56 -0.46 -5.35
N THR A 50 -7.29 0.36 -4.62
CA THR A 50 -7.88 1.59 -5.13
C THR A 50 -7.15 2.76 -4.46
N ARG A 51 -6.82 3.78 -5.25
CA ARG A 51 -6.17 4.98 -4.74
C ARG A 51 -7.21 6.08 -4.56
N ILE A 52 -7.21 6.70 -3.39
CA ILE A 52 -8.18 7.73 -3.02
C ILE A 52 -7.43 8.99 -2.65
N GLY A 53 -7.98 10.14 -2.99
CA GLY A 53 -7.43 11.43 -2.60
C GLY A 53 -6.59 12.07 -3.68
N SER A 54 -5.77 13.06 -3.29
CA SER A 54 -4.94 13.82 -4.20
C SER A 54 -3.49 13.34 -4.17
N MET A 55 -2.70 13.84 -5.15
CA MET A 55 -1.31 13.45 -5.30
C MET A 55 -0.46 13.59 -4.01
N ARG A 56 -0.80 14.55 -3.15
CA ARG A 56 -0.02 14.78 -1.92
C ARG A 56 -0.44 13.92 -0.73
N SER A 57 -1.62 13.33 -0.81
CA SER A 57 -2.17 12.55 0.31
C SER A 57 -3.03 11.42 -0.18
N TYR A 58 -2.48 10.64 -1.12
CA TYR A 58 -3.14 9.44 -1.57
C TYR A 58 -3.30 8.46 -0.42
N ARG A 59 -4.44 7.80 -0.41
CA ARG A 59 -4.71 6.69 0.50
C ARG A 59 -5.05 5.48 -0.34
N TYR A 60 -4.72 4.31 0.15
CA TYR A 60 -4.87 3.06 -0.58
C TYR A 60 -5.78 2.13 0.21
N ILE A 61 -6.73 1.54 -0.48
CA ILE A 61 -7.67 0.60 0.12
C ILE A 61 -7.79 -0.61 -0.80
N GLN A 62 -7.98 -1.76 -0.21
CA GLN A 62 -8.10 -3.01 -0.94
C GLN A 62 -9.40 -3.02 -1.77
N LYS A 63 -9.27 -3.31 -3.07
CA LYS A 63 -10.41 -3.31 -3.98
C LYS A 63 -11.13 -4.67 -3.97
N ARG A 64 -10.40 -5.72 -3.68
CA ARG A 64 -10.95 -7.08 -3.60
C ARG A 64 -10.34 -7.81 -2.42
N PRO A 65 -11.07 -8.82 -1.89
CA PRO A 65 -10.52 -9.65 -0.83
C PRO A 65 -9.34 -10.48 -1.35
N PRO A 66 -8.46 -10.87 -0.47
CA PRO A 66 -7.34 -11.74 -0.83
C PRO A 66 -7.82 -13.10 -1.31
#